data_ceb67a6f6a7aeb7fc6b46758005d2471
#
_entry.id   ceb67a6f6a7aeb7fc6b46758005d2471
#
_cell.length_a   1.000
_cell.length_b   1.000
_cell.length_c   1.000
_cell.angle_alpha   90.00
_cell.angle_beta   90.00
_cell.angle_gamma   90.00
#
_symmetry.space_group_name_H-M   'P 1'
#
loop_
_entity.id
_entity.type
_entity.pdbx_description
1 polymer ?
#
loop_
_entity_poly.entity_id
_entity_poly.type
_entity_poly.pdbx_seq_one_letter_code
_entity_poly.pdbx_strand_id
1 'polypeptide(L)'
;TGKIGNVGVFVPQDPGGSDELAKQGKLAFPETMNELRNDRVLVLATGGMSHYPGTPLYGHVDEAFDKKVLDILASGKGSKLAEFTPDDLMQSGNGELINWVITAGICGDVKCKVLDYIRLWHIGLGYLYWEL
;
A
#
# COMPACT_ATOMS: atom_id res chain seq x y z
N THR A 1 -1.83 -28.72 12.16
CA THR A 1 -0.69 -28.33 11.30
C THR A 1 -1.21 -27.49 10.16
N GLY A 2 -1.26 -26.16 10.36
CA GLY A 2 -1.69 -25.23 9.33
C GLY A 2 -0.68 -25.17 8.18
N LYS A 3 -1.15 -25.36 6.94
CA LYS A 3 -0.35 -25.04 5.78
C LYS A 3 -0.25 -23.52 5.67
N ILE A 4 0.95 -22.97 5.80
CA ILE A 4 1.24 -21.57 5.46
C ILE A 4 1.36 -21.56 3.93
N GLY A 5 0.32 -21.13 3.25
CA GLY A 5 0.39 -20.81 1.84
C GLY A 5 0.91 -19.38 1.69
N ASN A 6 2.09 -19.21 1.11
CA ASN A 6 2.58 -17.89 0.73
C ASN A 6 1.80 -17.42 -0.51
N VAL A 7 0.82 -16.54 -0.33
CA VAL A 7 0.26 -15.79 -1.45
C VAL A 7 1.11 -14.52 -1.57
N GLY A 8 2.12 -14.56 -2.42
CA GLY A 8 2.85 -13.38 -2.82
C GLY A 8 2.08 -12.68 -3.94
N VAL A 9 1.52 -11.51 -3.68
CA VAL A 9 1.03 -10.66 -4.77
C VAL A 9 2.24 -9.94 -5.36
N PHE A 10 2.71 -10.41 -6.50
CA PHE A 10 3.73 -9.71 -7.25
C PHE A 10 3.04 -8.66 -8.12
N VAL A 11 3.21 -7.38 -7.79
CA VAL A 11 2.73 -6.28 -8.62
C VAL A 11 3.90 -5.81 -9.48
N PRO A 12 3.81 -5.94 -10.82
CA PRO A 12 4.81 -5.33 -11.69
C PRO A 12 4.80 -3.82 -11.50
N GLN A 13 5.96 -3.21 -11.38
CA GLN A 13 6.11 -1.76 -11.38
C GLN A 13 5.88 -1.23 -12.82
N ASP A 14 4.63 -1.09 -13.21
CA ASP A 14 4.24 -0.38 -14.43
C ASP A 14 3.53 0.91 -14.04
N PRO A 15 4.14 2.09 -14.29
CA PRO A 15 3.57 3.37 -13.90
C PRO A 15 2.27 3.75 -14.62
N GLY A 16 1.83 2.97 -15.60
CA GLY A 16 0.60 3.23 -16.35
C GLY A 16 -0.65 2.45 -15.90
N GLY A 17 -0.52 1.52 -14.95
CA GLY A 17 -1.56 0.54 -14.64
C GLY A 17 -2.22 0.65 -13.27
N SER A 18 -1.97 1.72 -12.48
CA SER A 18 -2.41 1.81 -11.09
C SER A 18 -3.93 1.67 -10.91
N ASP A 19 -4.73 2.29 -11.77
CA ASP A 19 -6.20 2.24 -11.70
C ASP A 19 -6.74 0.86 -12.07
N GLU A 20 -6.12 0.22 -13.06
CA GLU A 20 -6.52 -1.10 -13.53
C GLU A 20 -6.08 -2.20 -12.55
N LEU A 21 -4.89 -2.07 -11.96
CA LEU A 21 -4.41 -2.97 -10.91
C LEU A 21 -5.22 -2.86 -9.62
N ALA A 22 -5.63 -1.65 -9.22
CA ALA A 22 -6.52 -1.47 -8.09
C ALA A 22 -7.91 -2.08 -8.35
N LYS A 23 -8.42 -1.99 -9.57
CA LYS A 23 -9.67 -2.65 -10.00
C LYS A 23 -9.51 -4.16 -10.06
N GLN A 24 -8.40 -4.67 -10.59
CA GLN A 24 -8.11 -6.11 -10.66
C GLN A 24 -7.87 -6.71 -9.28
N GLY A 25 -7.20 -5.99 -8.36
CA GLY A 25 -7.08 -6.37 -6.96
C GLY A 25 -8.44 -6.48 -6.28
N LYS A 26 -9.36 -5.55 -6.54
CA LYS A 26 -10.73 -5.61 -6.03
C LYS A 26 -11.55 -6.77 -6.61
N LEU A 27 -11.27 -7.19 -7.84
CA LEU A 27 -12.05 -8.23 -8.54
C LEU A 27 -11.52 -9.65 -8.27
N ALA A 28 -10.20 -9.82 -8.21
CA ALA A 28 -9.60 -11.14 -8.01
C ALA A 28 -9.58 -11.59 -6.54
N PHE A 29 -9.45 -10.65 -5.60
CA PHE A 29 -9.30 -10.96 -4.19
C PHE A 29 -10.58 -11.46 -3.50
N PRO A 30 -11.80 -10.93 -3.77
CA PRO A 30 -13.02 -11.44 -3.16
C PRO A 30 -13.30 -12.90 -3.47
N GLU A 31 -13.00 -13.37 -4.67
CA GLU A 31 -13.18 -14.77 -5.05
C GLU A 31 -12.19 -15.68 -4.32
N THR A 32 -10.91 -15.30 -4.32
CA THR A 32 -9.86 -16.02 -3.58
C THR A 32 -10.11 -16.00 -2.07
N MET A 33 -10.58 -14.88 -1.52
CA MET A 33 -10.95 -14.80 -0.09
C MET A 33 -12.18 -15.64 0.24
N ASN A 34 -13.15 -15.79 -0.68
CA ASN A 34 -14.29 -16.68 -0.48
C ASN A 34 -13.86 -18.15 -0.45
N GLU A 35 -12.84 -18.53 -1.19
CA GLU A 35 -12.26 -19.89 -1.13
C GLU A 35 -11.49 -20.13 0.18
N LEU A 36 -10.84 -19.09 0.73
CA LEU A 36 -10.02 -19.13 1.94
C LEU A 36 -10.77 -18.77 3.23
N ARG A 37 -12.08 -18.51 3.18
CA ARG A 37 -12.87 -17.99 4.32
C ARG A 37 -12.88 -18.85 5.59
N ASN A 38 -12.43 -20.10 5.54
CA ASN A 38 -12.25 -20.97 6.70
C ASN A 38 -10.81 -20.98 7.23
N ASP A 39 -9.89 -20.25 6.59
CA ASP A 39 -8.50 -20.15 6.97
C ASP A 39 -8.22 -18.78 7.63
N ARG A 40 -7.16 -18.74 8.44
CA ARG A 40 -6.62 -17.47 8.89
C ARG A 40 -5.72 -16.93 7.80
N VAL A 41 -6.07 -15.78 7.25
CA VAL A 41 -5.36 -15.14 6.15
C VAL A 41 -4.60 -13.92 6.65
N LEU A 42 -3.32 -13.83 6.35
CA LEU A 42 -2.50 -12.65 6.54
C LEU A 42 -2.15 -12.09 5.15
N VAL A 43 -2.56 -10.85 4.90
CA VAL A 43 -2.14 -10.09 3.73
C VAL A 43 -0.97 -9.19 4.15
N LEU A 44 0.17 -9.34 3.48
CA LEU A 44 1.37 -8.55 3.75
C LEU A 44 1.70 -7.69 2.53
N ALA A 45 1.58 -6.37 2.66
CA ALA A 45 2.11 -5.43 1.70
C ALA A 45 3.49 -4.95 2.15
N THR A 46 4.40 -4.89 1.21
CA THR A 46 5.74 -4.35 1.43
C THR A 46 5.99 -3.20 0.46
N GLY A 47 6.81 -2.26 0.87
CA GLY A 47 7.17 -1.09 0.08
C GLY A 47 7.44 0.09 1.00
N GLY A 48 8.47 0.88 0.67
CA GLY A 48 8.76 2.12 1.36
C GLY A 48 7.74 3.20 1.01
N MET A 49 7.75 4.26 1.78
CA MET A 49 7.07 5.50 1.46
C MET A 49 8.02 6.39 0.63
N SER A 50 7.94 7.70 0.74
CA SER A 50 8.69 8.59 -0.14
C SER A 50 10.20 8.31 -0.16
N HIS A 51 10.73 8.12 -1.35
CA HIS A 51 12.15 8.02 -1.66
C HIS A 51 12.38 8.23 -3.15
N TYR A 52 13.60 8.59 -3.54
CA TYR A 52 13.91 9.00 -4.92
C TYR A 52 15.18 8.29 -5.44
N PRO A 53 15.20 6.94 -5.49
CA PRO A 53 16.38 6.20 -5.93
C PRO A 53 16.73 6.51 -7.39
N GLY A 54 18.02 6.73 -7.67
CA GLY A 54 18.50 6.98 -9.03
C GLY A 54 18.14 8.36 -9.60
N THR A 55 17.65 9.29 -8.78
CA THR A 55 17.32 10.65 -9.18
C THR A 55 18.22 11.68 -8.49
N PRO A 56 18.27 12.94 -8.98
CA PRO A 56 18.97 14.02 -8.29
C PRO A 56 18.40 14.36 -6.89
N LEU A 57 17.17 13.89 -6.59
CA LEU A 57 16.51 14.06 -5.30
C LEU A 57 16.83 12.94 -4.30
N TYR A 58 17.77 12.06 -4.61
CA TYR A 58 18.18 11.00 -3.68
C TYR A 58 18.59 11.57 -2.32
N GLY A 59 17.97 11.08 -1.26
CA GLY A 59 18.12 11.62 0.10
C GLY A 59 17.00 12.59 0.52
N HIS A 60 16.14 13.01 -0.41
CA HIS A 60 14.91 13.72 -0.05
C HIS A 60 13.84 12.74 0.42
N VAL A 61 13.03 13.15 1.40
CA VAL A 61 11.87 12.41 1.92
C VAL A 61 10.71 13.40 2.05
N ASP A 62 9.60 13.13 1.36
CA ASP A 62 8.39 13.94 1.45
C ASP A 62 7.52 13.48 2.63
N GLU A 63 7.95 13.85 3.84
CA GLU A 63 7.22 13.51 5.07
C GLU A 63 5.78 14.03 5.09
N ALA A 64 5.50 15.14 4.40
CA ALA A 64 4.16 15.72 4.37
C ALA A 64 3.20 14.81 3.59
N PHE A 65 3.64 14.32 2.44
CA PHE A 65 2.86 13.37 1.66
C PHE A 65 2.73 12.02 2.38
N ASP A 66 3.81 11.51 2.96
CA ASP A 66 3.79 10.27 3.72
C ASP A 66 2.77 10.32 4.87
N LYS A 67 2.79 11.38 5.66
CA LYS A 67 1.83 11.59 6.75
C LYS A 67 0.39 11.69 6.25
N LYS A 68 0.16 12.39 5.12
CA LYS A 68 -1.16 12.46 4.49
C LYS A 68 -1.70 11.07 4.15
N VAL A 69 -0.86 10.18 3.62
CA VAL A 69 -1.23 8.79 3.31
C VAL A 69 -1.62 8.03 4.59
N LEU A 70 -0.79 8.13 5.63
CA LEU A 70 -1.06 7.48 6.92
C LEU A 70 -2.35 7.98 7.56
N ASP A 71 -2.63 9.29 7.51
CA ASP A 71 -3.86 9.90 8.04
C ASP A 71 -5.11 9.41 7.29
N ILE A 72 -5.02 9.28 5.96
CA ILE A 72 -6.11 8.71 5.15
C ILE A 72 -6.44 7.29 5.62
N LEU A 73 -5.43 6.44 5.78
CA LEU A 73 -5.61 5.06 6.21
C LEU A 73 -6.10 4.96 7.66
N ALA A 74 -5.53 5.73 8.55
CA ALA A 74 -5.94 5.79 9.96
C ALA A 74 -7.39 6.28 10.14
N SER A 75 -7.87 7.12 9.21
CA SER A 75 -9.26 7.60 9.22
C SER A 75 -10.27 6.61 8.66
N GLY A 76 -9.83 5.46 8.11
CA GLY A 76 -10.70 4.47 7.48
C GLY A 76 -11.21 4.91 6.11
N LYS A 77 -10.40 5.62 5.36
CA LYS A 77 -10.73 6.11 4.00
C LYS A 77 -9.74 5.57 2.97
N GLY A 78 -9.38 4.30 3.08
CA GLY A 78 -8.37 3.65 2.24
C GLY A 78 -8.66 3.78 0.74
N SER A 79 -9.94 3.80 0.34
CA SER A 79 -10.36 4.03 -1.05
C SER A 79 -9.84 5.35 -1.64
N LYS A 80 -9.58 6.37 -0.79
CA LYS A 80 -9.02 7.64 -1.25
C LYS A 80 -7.58 7.56 -1.75
N LEU A 81 -6.85 6.50 -1.41
CA LEU A 81 -5.50 6.32 -1.98
C LEU A 81 -5.54 6.11 -3.50
N ALA A 82 -6.65 5.58 -4.03
CA ALA A 82 -6.85 5.42 -5.47
C ALA A 82 -7.14 6.74 -6.21
N GLU A 83 -7.31 7.86 -5.49
CA GLU A 83 -7.47 9.19 -6.08
C GLU A 83 -6.11 9.83 -6.42
N PHE A 84 -5.00 9.32 -5.88
CA PHE A 84 -3.67 9.81 -6.26
C PHE A 84 -3.35 9.44 -7.70
N THR A 85 -2.91 10.43 -8.45
CA THR A 85 -2.48 10.24 -9.83
C THR A 85 -1.06 9.66 -9.89
N PRO A 86 -0.65 9.04 -11.01
CA PRO A 86 0.74 8.64 -11.21
C PRO A 86 1.73 9.79 -11.01
N ASP A 87 1.35 11.00 -11.40
CA ASP A 87 2.18 12.20 -11.20
C ASP A 87 2.34 12.56 -9.73
N ASP A 88 1.28 12.45 -8.91
CA ASP A 88 1.37 12.67 -7.47
C ASP A 88 2.37 11.70 -6.83
N LEU A 89 2.32 10.42 -7.23
CA LEU A 89 3.21 9.38 -6.72
C LEU A 89 4.66 9.60 -7.15
N MET A 90 4.87 9.98 -8.40
CA MET A 90 6.20 10.27 -8.92
C MET A 90 6.83 11.51 -8.27
N GLN A 91 6.06 12.59 -8.13
CA GLN A 91 6.55 13.84 -7.54
C GLN A 91 6.85 13.69 -6.04
N SER A 92 6.05 12.91 -5.33
CA SER A 92 6.25 12.64 -3.90
C SER A 92 7.28 11.52 -3.62
N GLY A 93 7.81 10.87 -4.65
CA GLY A 93 8.72 9.72 -4.49
C GLY A 93 8.05 8.46 -3.92
N ASN A 94 6.72 8.37 -4.02
CA ASN A 94 5.91 7.29 -3.45
C ASN A 94 5.52 6.23 -4.50
N GLY A 95 6.44 5.85 -5.39
CA GLY A 95 6.17 4.86 -6.44
C GLY A 95 5.72 3.49 -5.91
N GLU A 96 6.16 3.10 -4.71
CA GLU A 96 5.78 1.82 -4.09
C GLU A 96 4.42 1.88 -3.37
N LEU A 97 3.78 3.06 -3.28
CA LEU A 97 2.46 3.22 -2.66
C LEU A 97 1.38 2.39 -3.35
N ILE A 98 1.60 1.95 -4.58
CA ILE A 98 0.70 1.05 -5.32
C ILE A 98 0.41 -0.22 -4.51
N ASN A 99 1.41 -0.78 -3.81
CA ASN A 99 1.22 -1.95 -2.96
C ASN A 99 0.26 -1.65 -1.79
N TRP A 100 0.32 -0.45 -1.26
CA TRP A 100 -0.55 0.02 -0.17
C TRP A 100 -1.98 0.25 -0.67
N VAL A 101 -2.15 0.79 -1.89
CA VAL A 101 -3.46 0.96 -2.54
C VAL A 101 -4.16 -0.39 -2.71
N ILE A 102 -3.43 -1.42 -3.15
CA ILE A 102 -3.97 -2.77 -3.32
C ILE A 102 -4.42 -3.33 -1.97
N THR A 103 -3.57 -3.22 -0.94
CA THR A 103 -3.90 -3.72 0.40
C THR A 103 -5.06 -2.97 1.02
N ALA A 104 -5.11 -1.65 0.88
CA ALA A 104 -6.27 -0.86 1.30
C ALA A 104 -7.55 -1.25 0.54
N GLY A 105 -7.43 -1.60 -0.73
CA GLY A 105 -8.55 -2.14 -1.54
C GLY A 105 -9.08 -3.48 -1.01
N ILE A 106 -8.20 -4.34 -0.49
CA ILE A 106 -8.55 -5.61 0.15
C ILE A 106 -9.24 -5.37 1.49
N CYS A 107 -8.67 -4.49 2.32
CA CYS A 107 -9.18 -4.19 3.65
C CYS A 107 -10.48 -3.35 3.63
N GLY A 108 -10.73 -2.63 2.53
CA GLY A 108 -11.83 -1.68 2.42
C GLY A 108 -11.60 -0.40 3.24
N ASP A 109 -12.67 0.37 3.43
CA ASP A 109 -12.64 1.61 4.22
C ASP A 109 -12.73 1.32 5.72
N VAL A 110 -11.80 0.51 6.22
CA VAL A 110 -11.62 0.18 7.62
C VAL A 110 -10.44 0.96 8.17
N LYS A 111 -10.56 1.46 9.40
CA LYS A 111 -9.47 2.17 10.06
C LYS A 111 -8.27 1.24 10.26
N CYS A 112 -7.11 1.65 9.83
CA CYS A 112 -5.88 0.98 10.20
C CYS A 112 -5.32 1.53 11.53
N LYS A 113 -4.50 0.73 12.17
CA LYS A 113 -3.68 1.16 13.29
C LYS A 113 -2.27 1.45 12.78
N VAL A 114 -1.91 2.72 12.75
CA VAL A 114 -0.53 3.14 12.48
C VAL A 114 0.30 2.86 13.73
N LEU A 115 1.32 2.03 13.59
CA LEU A 115 2.24 1.67 14.67
C LEU A 115 3.36 2.68 14.78
N ASP A 116 3.97 3.04 13.65
CA ASP A 116 5.10 3.95 13.63
C ASP A 116 5.30 4.55 12.23
N TYR A 117 6.02 5.67 12.19
CA TYR A 117 6.56 6.26 10.99
C TYR A 117 8.01 6.67 11.26
N ILE A 118 8.93 6.09 10.52
CA ILE A 118 10.37 6.31 10.69
C ILE A 118 10.91 7.00 9.44
N ARG A 119 11.38 8.23 9.60
CA ARG A 119 12.11 8.92 8.55
C ARG A 119 13.59 8.54 8.65
N LEU A 120 14.08 7.78 7.69
CA LEU A 120 15.49 7.54 7.47
C LEU A 120 16.09 8.63 6.58
N TRP A 121 17.40 8.58 6.37
CA TRP A 121 18.09 9.63 5.60
C TRP A 121 17.64 9.71 4.13
N HIS A 122 17.08 8.66 3.54
CA HIS A 122 16.72 8.58 2.12
C HIS A 122 15.33 7.97 1.84
N ILE A 123 14.59 7.57 2.86
CA ILE A 123 13.28 6.91 2.71
C ILE A 123 12.41 7.14 3.96
N GLY A 124 11.12 7.30 3.75
CA GLY A 124 10.11 7.16 4.79
C GLY A 124 9.65 5.71 4.93
N LEU A 125 9.45 5.24 6.15
CA LEU A 125 8.94 3.91 6.45
C LEU A 125 7.72 4.02 7.36
N GLY A 126 6.58 3.55 6.88
CA GLY A 126 5.35 3.44 7.66
C GLY A 126 5.07 1.99 8.06
N TYR A 127 4.66 1.79 9.30
CA TYR A 127 4.25 0.50 9.85
C TYR A 127 2.82 0.59 10.33
N LEU A 128 1.95 -0.26 9.79
CA LEU A 128 0.53 -0.24 10.11
C LEU A 128 -0.11 -1.61 9.89
N TYR A 129 -1.28 -1.82 10.48
CA TYR A 129 -2.07 -3.02 10.25
C TYR A 129 -3.57 -2.76 10.35
N TRP A 130 -4.37 -3.66 9.78
CA TRP A 130 -5.82 -3.74 9.92
C TRP A 130 -6.19 -5.02 10.67
N GLU A 131 -7.21 -4.91 11.50
CA GLU A 131 -7.94 -6.06 12.04
C GLU A 131 -9.30 -6.11 11.33
N LEU A 132 -9.55 -7.20 10.60
CA LEU A 132 -10.75 -7.40 9.77
C LEU A 132 -11.66 -8.45 10.38
#